data_81e4071f3bc93c0bf647695a9aecfbce
#
_entry.id   81e4071f3bc93c0bf647695a9aecfbce
#
_cell.length_a   1.000
_cell.length_b   1.000
_cell.length_c   1.000
_cell.angle_alpha   90.00
_cell.angle_beta   90.00
_cell.angle_gamma   90.00
#
_symmetry.space_group_name_H-M   'P 1'
#
loop_
_entity.id
_entity.type
_entity.pdbx_description
1 polymer ?
#
loop_
_entity_poly.entity_id
_entity_poly.type
_entity_poly.pdbx_seq_one_letter_code
_entity_poly.pdbx_strand_id
1 'polypeptide(L)'
;MANNTMNDENKKKALDAAIAKLEKDFGKGAVMKLGDPAAQVHVETVPTGSLSLDLALGVGGVPKGRIIEIYGPESSGKTTVALHMIAEVQKRGGIAGFIDAEHALDPVYAKNIGVDIDNLYISQPDNGEQALEITETMVRSGAIDIIVVDSVAALVPKAEIDGDMGDSHVGLQARLMSQALRKLTAVISKSNCTVIFINQLREKVGVMFGNPETTTGGRALKFYSSVRLDVRRIEALKQGGEVIGNRTRVKVVKNKIAPPFKEAEFDIMFGEGISMVGDILDLAASCDVVAKSGAWYAYEGNKIGQGRENAKQYLKDNPAVCDEIAEKVREHYGLKADVSATAEKEE
;
A
#
# COMPACT_ATOMS: atom_id res chain seq x y z
N MET A 1 1.55 -50.58 -21.34
CA MET A 1 1.48 -49.13 -21.65
C MET A 1 0.11 -48.67 -22.20
N ALA A 2 -0.64 -49.50 -22.94
CA ALA A 2 -1.94 -49.13 -23.54
C ALA A 2 -3.10 -48.90 -22.55
N ASN A 3 -3.10 -49.56 -21.36
CA ASN A 3 -4.20 -49.40 -20.38
C ASN A 3 -4.16 -48.05 -19.60
N ASN A 4 -3.01 -47.39 -19.58
CA ASN A 4 -2.88 -46.11 -18.86
C ASN A 4 -3.35 -44.93 -19.71
N THR A 5 -3.19 -44.97 -21.00
CA THR A 5 -3.63 -43.95 -21.97
C THR A 5 -5.15 -43.88 -22.13
N MET A 6 -5.84 -45.02 -22.17
CA MET A 6 -7.33 -45.08 -22.21
C MET A 6 -7.96 -44.53 -20.92
N ASN A 7 -7.30 -44.72 -19.77
CA ASN A 7 -7.81 -44.20 -18.50
C ASN A 7 -7.63 -42.65 -18.43
N ASP A 8 -6.57 -42.11 -19.01
CA ASP A 8 -6.29 -40.66 -19.02
C ASP A 8 -7.21 -39.90 -19.99
N GLU A 9 -7.55 -40.49 -21.16
CA GLU A 9 -8.56 -39.91 -22.08
C GLU A 9 -9.96 -39.85 -21.45
N ASN A 10 -10.37 -40.92 -20.75
CA ASN A 10 -11.65 -40.95 -20.07
C ASN A 10 -11.72 -39.94 -18.90
N LYS A 11 -10.63 -39.79 -18.17
CA LYS A 11 -10.52 -38.73 -17.13
C LYS A 11 -10.62 -37.32 -17.71
N LYS A 12 -9.96 -37.07 -18.85
CA LYS A 12 -10.01 -35.79 -19.54
C LYS A 12 -11.42 -35.47 -20.03
N LYS A 13 -12.11 -36.42 -20.68
CA LYS A 13 -13.50 -36.26 -21.11
C LYS A 13 -14.46 -36.00 -19.95
N ALA A 14 -14.28 -36.71 -18.83
CA ALA A 14 -15.08 -36.46 -17.61
C ALA A 14 -14.85 -35.08 -17.03
N LEU A 15 -13.59 -34.62 -17.01
CA LEU A 15 -13.24 -33.26 -16.54
C LEU A 15 -13.82 -32.20 -17.48
N ASP A 16 -13.68 -32.34 -18.79
CA ASP A 16 -14.21 -31.41 -19.79
C ASP A 16 -15.74 -31.28 -19.66
N ALA A 17 -16.44 -32.41 -19.45
CA ALA A 17 -17.89 -32.42 -19.21
C ALA A 17 -18.27 -31.71 -17.90
N ALA A 18 -17.47 -31.89 -16.84
CA ALA A 18 -17.67 -31.19 -15.56
C ALA A 18 -17.44 -29.68 -15.70
N ILE A 19 -16.39 -29.27 -16.43
CA ILE A 19 -16.09 -27.84 -16.69
C ILE A 19 -17.23 -27.21 -17.49
N ALA A 20 -17.70 -27.88 -18.58
CA ALA A 20 -18.83 -27.39 -19.37
C ALA A 20 -20.10 -27.19 -18.53
N LYS A 21 -20.39 -28.11 -17.59
CA LYS A 21 -21.49 -27.96 -16.65
C LYS A 21 -21.30 -26.76 -15.72
N LEU A 22 -20.09 -26.59 -15.15
CA LEU A 22 -19.77 -25.46 -14.27
C LEU A 22 -19.88 -24.11 -15.01
N GLU A 23 -19.44 -24.07 -16.27
CA GLU A 23 -19.57 -22.86 -17.10
C GLU A 23 -21.03 -22.52 -17.42
N LYS A 24 -21.86 -23.55 -17.58
CA LYS A 24 -23.31 -23.38 -17.78
C LYS A 24 -23.99 -22.85 -16.52
N ASP A 25 -23.62 -23.37 -15.35
CA ASP A 25 -24.25 -23.06 -14.08
C ASP A 25 -23.73 -21.72 -13.48
N PHE A 26 -22.45 -21.38 -13.68
CA PHE A 26 -21.76 -20.25 -13.03
C PHE A 26 -21.19 -19.22 -14.02
N GLY A 27 -21.31 -19.44 -15.31
CA GLY A 27 -20.77 -18.55 -16.36
C GLY A 27 -19.40 -18.97 -16.88
N LYS A 28 -19.06 -18.48 -18.09
CA LYS A 28 -17.75 -18.73 -18.71
C LYS A 28 -16.64 -18.19 -17.83
N GLY A 29 -15.57 -18.97 -17.67
CA GLY A 29 -14.43 -18.60 -16.83
C GLY A 29 -14.60 -18.98 -15.36
N ALA A 30 -15.67 -19.68 -14.96
CA ALA A 30 -15.85 -20.22 -13.60
C ALA A 30 -14.71 -21.17 -13.19
N VAL A 31 -14.12 -21.87 -14.16
CA VAL A 31 -12.91 -22.70 -14.00
C VAL A 31 -11.97 -22.41 -15.17
N MET A 32 -10.74 -22.05 -14.87
CA MET A 32 -9.70 -21.74 -15.86
C MET A 32 -8.41 -22.49 -15.53
N LYS A 33 -7.62 -22.81 -16.53
CA LYS A 33 -6.26 -23.28 -16.29
C LYS A 33 -5.35 -22.08 -16.02
N LEU A 34 -4.54 -22.17 -14.99
CA LEU A 34 -3.63 -21.07 -14.60
C LEU A 34 -2.65 -20.66 -15.72
N GLY A 35 -2.33 -21.58 -16.64
CA GLY A 35 -1.48 -21.32 -17.81
C GLY A 35 -2.20 -20.67 -19.00
N ASP A 36 -3.52 -20.55 -18.97
CA ASP A 36 -4.25 -19.91 -20.05
C ASP A 36 -4.01 -18.40 -20.04
N PRO A 37 -3.81 -17.73 -21.19
CA PRO A 37 -3.62 -16.28 -21.25
C PRO A 37 -4.72 -15.47 -20.55
N ALA A 38 -5.97 -15.99 -20.61
CA ALA A 38 -7.12 -15.38 -19.93
C ALA A 38 -7.07 -15.53 -18.39
N ALA A 39 -6.28 -16.46 -17.86
CA ALA A 39 -6.07 -16.67 -16.42
C ALA A 39 -4.86 -15.87 -15.87
N GLN A 40 -4.03 -15.29 -16.75
CA GLN A 40 -2.94 -14.41 -16.34
C GLN A 40 -3.52 -13.08 -15.88
N VAL A 41 -3.89 -13.02 -14.62
CA VAL A 41 -4.32 -11.76 -13.97
C VAL A 41 -3.11 -10.85 -13.89
N HIS A 42 -3.03 -9.87 -14.78
CA HIS A 42 -2.11 -8.75 -14.61
C HIS A 42 -2.57 -7.98 -13.36
N VAL A 43 -1.78 -7.99 -12.32
CA VAL A 43 -2.11 -7.28 -11.07
C VAL A 43 -1.85 -5.80 -11.31
N GLU A 44 -2.91 -5.02 -11.47
CA GLU A 44 -2.81 -3.57 -11.45
C GLU A 44 -2.36 -3.10 -10.06
N THR A 45 -1.55 -2.05 -10.02
CA THR A 45 -1.00 -1.52 -8.77
C THR A 45 -1.24 -0.03 -8.62
N VAL A 46 -1.24 0.42 -7.38
CA VAL A 46 -1.20 1.83 -6.97
C VAL A 46 0.21 2.11 -6.48
N PRO A 47 0.97 3.02 -7.10
CA PRO A 47 2.26 3.45 -6.59
C PRO A 47 2.14 4.06 -5.20
N THR A 48 3.21 3.97 -4.44
CA THR A 48 3.22 4.39 -3.03
C THR A 48 3.67 5.84 -2.83
N GLY A 49 4.16 6.50 -3.90
CA GLY A 49 4.83 7.80 -3.80
C GLY A 49 6.30 7.69 -3.37
N SER A 50 6.81 6.47 -3.17
CA SER A 50 8.22 6.18 -2.92
C SER A 50 8.69 5.10 -3.89
N LEU A 51 9.65 5.41 -4.74
CA LEU A 51 10.19 4.47 -5.72
C LEU A 51 10.88 3.28 -5.03
N SER A 52 11.56 3.50 -3.92
CA SER A 52 12.19 2.44 -3.13
C SER A 52 11.16 1.48 -2.54
N LEU A 53 10.00 1.98 -2.09
CA LEU A 53 8.91 1.13 -1.60
C LEU A 53 8.23 0.37 -2.74
N ASP A 54 8.03 0.99 -3.89
CA ASP A 54 7.47 0.34 -5.08
C ASP A 54 8.37 -0.81 -5.56
N LEU A 55 9.70 -0.62 -5.52
CA LEU A 55 10.70 -1.66 -5.78
C LEU A 55 10.68 -2.78 -4.72
N ALA A 56 10.54 -2.42 -3.45
CA ALA A 56 10.45 -3.40 -2.37
C ALA A 56 9.18 -4.26 -2.47
N LEU A 57 8.07 -3.69 -2.96
CA LEU A 57 6.83 -4.40 -3.27
C LEU A 57 6.96 -5.33 -4.47
N GLY A 58 7.90 -5.08 -5.39
CA GLY A 58 8.29 -5.96 -6.49
C GLY A 58 7.38 -5.92 -7.72
N VAL A 59 6.30 -5.13 -7.68
CA VAL A 59 5.32 -4.98 -8.77
C VAL A 59 4.99 -3.50 -9.06
N GLY A 60 5.79 -2.57 -8.52
CA GLY A 60 5.62 -1.13 -8.76
C GLY A 60 4.55 -0.45 -7.91
N GLY A 61 4.11 -1.07 -6.81
CA GLY A 61 3.12 -0.49 -5.91
C GLY A 61 2.31 -1.52 -5.14
N VAL A 62 1.25 -1.08 -4.46
CA VAL A 62 0.30 -1.96 -3.78
C VAL A 62 -0.78 -2.44 -4.75
N PRO A 63 -1.23 -3.72 -4.64
CA PRO A 63 -2.18 -4.29 -5.60
C PRO A 63 -3.57 -3.67 -5.46
N LYS A 64 -4.21 -3.35 -6.58
CA LYS A 64 -5.64 -3.01 -6.63
C LYS A 64 -6.52 -4.20 -6.26
N GLY A 65 -7.72 -3.94 -5.77
CA GLY A 65 -8.67 -4.98 -5.40
C GLY A 65 -8.23 -5.84 -4.22
N ARG A 66 -7.40 -5.29 -3.32
CA ARG A 66 -6.82 -6.02 -2.18
C ARG A 66 -6.87 -5.21 -0.89
N ILE A 67 -6.76 -5.94 0.22
CA ILE A 67 -6.60 -5.36 1.56
C ILE A 67 -5.11 -5.24 1.86
N ILE A 68 -4.71 -4.05 2.30
CA ILE A 68 -3.36 -3.70 2.73
C ILE A 68 -3.42 -3.34 4.21
N GLU A 69 -2.45 -3.77 5.00
CA GLU A 69 -2.26 -3.30 6.38
C GLU A 69 -0.95 -2.52 6.47
N ILE A 70 -1.04 -1.28 6.93
CA ILE A 70 0.12 -0.43 7.27
C ILE A 70 0.14 -0.29 8.78
N TYR A 71 1.20 -0.74 9.44
CA TYR A 71 1.29 -0.70 10.88
C TYR A 71 2.68 -0.28 11.37
N GLY A 72 2.76 0.16 12.62
CA GLY A 72 4.00 0.61 13.24
C GLY A 72 3.74 1.42 14.51
N PRO A 73 4.80 1.87 15.18
CA PRO A 73 4.70 2.77 16.34
C PRO A 73 3.98 4.07 16.00
N GLU A 74 3.60 4.79 17.04
CA GLU A 74 3.09 6.15 16.89
C GLU A 74 4.13 7.06 16.20
N SER A 75 3.66 8.03 15.43
CA SER A 75 4.51 9.01 14.70
C SER A 75 5.57 8.37 13.78
N SER A 76 5.36 7.15 13.31
CA SER A 76 6.27 6.47 12.38
C SER A 76 6.08 6.84 10.91
N GLY A 77 5.01 7.59 10.56
CA GLY A 77 4.69 7.99 9.18
C GLY A 77 3.67 7.11 8.46
N LYS A 78 2.88 6.29 9.18
CA LYS A 78 1.86 5.41 8.59
C LYS A 78 0.83 6.17 7.75
N THR A 79 0.21 7.19 8.35
CA THR A 79 -0.78 8.05 7.68
C THR A 79 -0.16 8.80 6.51
N THR A 80 1.08 9.28 6.64
CA THR A 80 1.82 9.93 5.55
C THR A 80 1.97 9.00 4.34
N VAL A 81 2.40 7.75 4.54
CA VAL A 81 2.52 6.76 3.46
C VAL A 81 1.17 6.48 2.79
N ALA A 82 0.08 6.37 3.58
CA ALA A 82 -1.26 6.17 3.04
C ALA A 82 -1.77 7.38 2.25
N LEU A 83 -1.51 8.61 2.71
CA LEU A 83 -1.88 9.84 2.01
C LEU A 83 -1.13 10.00 0.68
N HIS A 84 0.14 9.61 0.60
CA HIS A 84 0.85 9.57 -0.68
C HIS A 84 0.20 8.60 -1.67
N MET A 85 -0.26 7.42 -1.21
CA MET A 85 -0.99 6.48 -2.09
C MET A 85 -2.31 7.08 -2.58
N ILE A 86 -3.03 7.84 -1.74
CA ILE A 86 -4.23 8.60 -2.16
C ILE A 86 -3.86 9.60 -3.24
N ALA A 87 -2.83 10.42 -3.03
CA ALA A 87 -2.37 11.41 -4.00
C ALA A 87 -2.00 10.76 -5.35
N GLU A 88 -1.33 9.60 -5.31
CA GLU A 88 -0.97 8.86 -6.52
C GLU A 88 -2.19 8.30 -7.28
N VAL A 89 -3.25 7.89 -6.57
CA VAL A 89 -4.53 7.50 -7.20
C VAL A 89 -5.21 8.70 -7.85
N GLN A 90 -5.31 9.82 -7.12
CA GLN A 90 -5.98 11.03 -7.64
C GLN A 90 -5.25 11.64 -8.83
N LYS A 91 -3.91 11.64 -8.86
CA LYS A 91 -3.10 12.05 -10.03
C LYS A 91 -3.41 11.25 -11.29
N ARG A 92 -3.94 10.03 -11.16
CA ARG A 92 -4.36 9.15 -12.26
C ARG A 92 -5.86 9.22 -12.54
N GLY A 93 -6.55 10.23 -12.02
CA GLY A 93 -7.99 10.43 -12.20
C GLY A 93 -8.85 9.47 -11.35
N GLY A 94 -8.25 8.73 -10.41
CA GLY A 94 -8.98 7.83 -9.52
C GLY A 94 -9.63 8.56 -8.35
N ILE A 95 -10.63 7.93 -7.75
CA ILE A 95 -11.43 8.46 -6.65
C ILE A 95 -10.98 7.83 -5.34
N ALA A 96 -10.78 8.67 -4.30
CA ALA A 96 -10.28 8.26 -3.00
C ALA A 96 -11.27 8.56 -1.86
N GLY A 97 -11.29 7.65 -0.87
CA GLY A 97 -12.02 7.81 0.38
C GLY A 97 -11.11 7.70 1.59
N PHE A 98 -11.44 8.41 2.66
CA PHE A 98 -10.74 8.38 3.94
C PHE A 98 -11.74 8.24 5.09
N ILE A 99 -11.61 7.18 5.86
CA ILE A 99 -12.40 6.94 7.08
C ILE A 99 -11.54 7.34 8.26
N ASP A 100 -11.78 8.53 8.78
CA ASP A 100 -11.03 9.16 9.87
C ASP A 100 -11.66 8.81 11.23
N ALA A 101 -11.37 7.61 11.72
CA ALA A 101 -11.88 7.15 13.02
C ALA A 101 -11.11 7.75 14.22
N GLU A 102 -9.95 8.36 14.00
CA GLU A 102 -9.19 9.09 15.03
C GLU A 102 -9.53 10.57 15.09
N HIS A 103 -10.30 11.11 14.11
CA HIS A 103 -10.62 12.54 13.97
C HIS A 103 -9.37 13.43 13.94
N ALA A 104 -8.31 12.97 13.26
CA ALA A 104 -6.97 13.56 13.31
C ALA A 104 -6.39 13.94 11.94
N LEU A 105 -7.16 13.83 10.86
CA LEU A 105 -6.70 14.21 9.53
C LEU A 105 -6.52 15.72 9.42
N ASP A 106 -5.28 16.16 9.18
CA ASP A 106 -4.95 17.55 8.88
C ASP A 106 -5.09 17.79 7.36
N PRO A 107 -6.07 18.61 6.92
CA PRO A 107 -6.27 18.90 5.51
C PRO A 107 -5.14 19.73 4.90
N VAL A 108 -4.45 20.57 5.68
CA VAL A 108 -3.31 21.36 5.19
C VAL A 108 -2.14 20.42 4.90
N TYR A 109 -1.86 19.51 5.80
CA TYR A 109 -0.82 18.50 5.58
C TYR A 109 -1.15 17.57 4.41
N ALA A 110 -2.40 17.10 4.30
CA ALA A 110 -2.82 16.28 3.16
C ALA A 110 -2.62 17.02 1.82
N LYS A 111 -3.00 18.29 1.74
CA LYS A 111 -2.79 19.14 0.56
C LYS A 111 -1.30 19.30 0.22
N ASN A 112 -0.44 19.51 1.22
CA ASN A 112 1.00 19.65 1.02
C ASN A 112 1.65 18.37 0.47
N ILE A 113 1.11 17.20 0.83
CA ILE A 113 1.53 15.90 0.28
C ILE A 113 1.11 15.74 -1.20
N GLY A 114 0.13 16.52 -1.66
CA GLY A 114 -0.40 16.46 -3.01
C GLY A 114 -1.77 15.79 -3.12
N VAL A 115 -2.46 15.59 -1.99
CA VAL A 115 -3.86 15.13 -2.00
C VAL A 115 -4.76 16.27 -2.47
N ASP A 116 -5.60 15.99 -3.45
CA ASP A 116 -6.71 16.85 -3.83
C ASP A 116 -7.82 16.72 -2.77
N ILE A 117 -7.80 17.64 -1.80
CA ILE A 117 -8.71 17.63 -0.66
C ILE A 117 -10.16 17.98 -1.06
N ASP A 118 -10.36 18.70 -2.17
CA ASP A 118 -11.68 19.07 -2.65
C ASP A 118 -12.42 17.86 -3.27
N ASN A 119 -11.65 16.85 -3.72
CA ASN A 119 -12.16 15.60 -4.29
C ASN A 119 -11.89 14.37 -3.40
N LEU A 120 -11.51 14.56 -2.14
CA LEU A 120 -11.36 13.46 -1.18
C LEU A 120 -12.66 13.26 -0.39
N TYR A 121 -13.26 12.07 -0.50
CA TYR A 121 -14.42 11.70 0.32
C TYR A 121 -13.98 11.32 1.72
N ILE A 122 -14.37 12.09 2.73
CA ILE A 122 -14.06 11.83 4.14
C ILE A 122 -15.31 11.42 4.93
N SER A 123 -15.14 10.47 5.86
CA SER A 123 -16.14 10.12 6.86
C SER A 123 -15.50 10.01 8.23
N GLN A 124 -16.20 10.53 9.26
CA GLN A 124 -15.80 10.47 10.66
C GLN A 124 -16.87 9.70 11.45
N PRO A 125 -16.76 8.37 11.52
CA PRO A 125 -17.77 7.52 12.14
C PRO A 125 -17.72 7.54 13.67
N ASP A 126 -18.87 7.35 14.32
CA ASP A 126 -18.99 7.34 15.77
C ASP A 126 -18.53 6.01 16.41
N ASN A 127 -18.52 4.92 15.65
CA ASN A 127 -18.17 3.59 16.14
C ASN A 127 -17.58 2.69 15.02
N GLY A 128 -17.04 1.55 15.40
CA GLY A 128 -16.39 0.63 14.47
C GLY A 128 -17.34 -0.02 13.48
N GLU A 129 -18.57 -0.34 13.87
CA GLU A 129 -19.59 -0.89 12.98
C GLU A 129 -19.92 0.09 11.85
N GLN A 130 -20.17 1.36 12.21
CA GLN A 130 -20.47 2.43 11.25
C GLN A 130 -19.29 2.65 10.28
N ALA A 131 -18.05 2.69 10.78
CA ALA A 131 -16.85 2.84 9.96
C ALA A 131 -16.75 1.74 8.89
N LEU A 132 -16.98 0.49 9.30
CA LEU A 132 -16.85 -0.67 8.43
C LEU A 132 -18.02 -0.82 7.46
N GLU A 133 -19.23 -0.41 7.84
CA GLU A 133 -20.40 -0.38 6.96
C GLU A 133 -20.29 0.72 5.90
N ILE A 134 -19.78 1.91 6.27
CA ILE A 134 -19.49 2.99 5.32
C ILE A 134 -18.41 2.51 4.33
N THR A 135 -17.32 1.91 4.83
CA THR A 135 -16.26 1.35 3.98
C THR A 135 -16.83 0.31 3.01
N GLU A 136 -17.66 -0.65 3.49
CA GLU A 136 -18.29 -1.67 2.65
C GLU A 136 -19.17 -1.04 1.56
N THR A 137 -19.97 -0.04 1.92
CA THR A 137 -20.89 0.65 1.01
C THR A 137 -20.13 1.40 -0.08
N MET A 138 -19.07 2.13 0.29
CA MET A 138 -18.21 2.84 -0.66
C MET A 138 -17.50 1.88 -1.62
N VAL A 139 -16.93 0.78 -1.13
CA VAL A 139 -16.31 -0.26 -1.97
C VAL A 139 -17.34 -0.90 -2.90
N ARG A 140 -18.54 -1.18 -2.40
CA ARG A 140 -19.61 -1.83 -3.17
C ARG A 140 -20.15 -0.96 -4.30
N SER A 141 -20.01 0.36 -4.20
CA SER A 141 -20.41 1.30 -5.28
C SER A 141 -19.64 1.05 -6.57
N GLY A 142 -18.43 0.49 -6.49
CA GLY A 142 -17.52 0.28 -7.64
C GLY A 142 -16.91 1.56 -8.20
N ALA A 143 -17.15 2.73 -7.56
CA ALA A 143 -16.66 4.02 -8.03
C ALA A 143 -15.38 4.47 -7.31
N ILE A 144 -15.01 3.83 -6.20
CA ILE A 144 -13.85 4.23 -5.39
C ILE A 144 -12.66 3.30 -5.71
N ASP A 145 -11.50 3.91 -6.01
CA ASP A 145 -10.27 3.16 -6.31
C ASP A 145 -9.44 2.84 -5.08
N ILE A 146 -9.46 3.72 -4.08
CA ILE A 146 -8.72 3.55 -2.82
C ILE A 146 -9.52 4.07 -1.63
N ILE A 147 -9.52 3.32 -0.53
CA ILE A 147 -10.06 3.75 0.77
C ILE A 147 -9.00 3.52 1.84
N VAL A 148 -8.76 4.53 2.66
CA VAL A 148 -7.93 4.43 3.87
C VAL A 148 -8.83 4.45 5.09
N VAL A 149 -8.61 3.53 6.03
CA VAL A 149 -9.26 3.49 7.35
C VAL A 149 -8.18 3.77 8.41
N ASP A 150 -8.26 4.94 9.04
CA ASP A 150 -7.29 5.39 10.04
C ASP A 150 -7.98 5.67 11.38
N SER A 151 -7.79 4.86 12.39
CA SER A 151 -7.06 3.59 12.42
C SER A 151 -7.91 2.46 12.99
N VAL A 152 -7.46 1.21 12.78
CA VAL A 152 -8.12 0.03 13.38
C VAL A 152 -8.21 0.14 14.90
N ALA A 153 -7.24 0.78 15.55
CA ALA A 153 -7.23 0.97 17.00
C ALA A 153 -8.43 1.81 17.50
N ALA A 154 -8.92 2.72 16.66
CA ALA A 154 -10.07 3.59 16.97
C ALA A 154 -11.44 2.99 16.58
N LEU A 155 -11.47 1.80 15.94
CA LEU A 155 -12.71 1.11 15.62
C LEU A 155 -13.30 0.45 16.87
N VAL A 156 -13.85 1.26 17.76
CA VAL A 156 -14.48 0.79 19.00
C VAL A 156 -15.86 0.23 18.67
N PRO A 157 -16.18 -1.01 19.10
CA PRO A 157 -17.51 -1.58 18.94
C PRO A 157 -18.58 -0.73 19.65
N LYS A 158 -19.76 -0.57 19.03
CA LYS A 158 -20.87 0.19 19.62
C LYS A 158 -21.24 -0.32 21.01
N ALA A 159 -21.27 -1.63 21.21
CA ALA A 159 -21.58 -2.22 22.52
C ALA A 159 -20.56 -1.85 23.61
N GLU A 160 -19.33 -1.51 23.25
CA GLU A 160 -18.32 -1.02 24.18
C GLU A 160 -18.52 0.46 24.52
N ILE A 161 -19.00 1.25 23.55
CA ILE A 161 -19.33 2.68 23.74
C ILE A 161 -20.58 2.85 24.62
N ASP A 162 -21.58 1.99 24.39
CA ASP A 162 -22.86 2.03 25.13
C ASP A 162 -22.75 1.39 26.53
N GLY A 163 -21.65 0.71 26.85
CA GLY A 163 -21.40 0.06 28.16
C GLY A 163 -20.91 1.04 29.23
N ASP A 164 -20.92 0.58 30.48
CA ASP A 164 -20.41 1.37 31.60
C ASP A 164 -18.89 1.35 31.68
N MET A 165 -18.31 2.41 32.24
CA MET A 165 -16.85 2.47 32.49
C MET A 165 -16.41 1.36 33.43
N GLY A 166 -15.53 0.48 32.93
CA GLY A 166 -15.01 -0.67 33.68
C GLY A 166 -15.58 -2.01 33.23
N ASP A 167 -16.57 -2.01 32.34
CA ASP A 167 -17.09 -3.24 31.75
C ASP A 167 -16.03 -3.95 30.92
N SER A 168 -16.05 -5.28 30.97
CA SER A 168 -15.09 -6.10 30.21
C SER A 168 -15.66 -6.45 28.83
N HIS A 169 -15.08 -5.87 27.78
CA HIS A 169 -15.47 -6.09 26.38
C HIS A 169 -14.44 -6.92 25.61
N VAL A 170 -13.83 -7.91 26.26
CA VAL A 170 -12.73 -8.71 25.68
C VAL A 170 -13.14 -9.34 24.36
N GLY A 171 -12.38 -9.01 23.30
CA GLY A 171 -12.48 -9.63 21.99
C GLY A 171 -13.60 -9.11 21.08
N LEU A 172 -14.42 -8.13 21.50
CA LEU A 172 -15.48 -7.56 20.63
C LEU A 172 -14.90 -6.95 19.35
N GLN A 173 -13.87 -6.13 19.46
CA GLN A 173 -13.20 -5.53 18.30
C GLN A 173 -12.64 -6.61 17.35
N ALA A 174 -12.04 -7.68 17.88
CA ALA A 174 -11.52 -8.76 17.05
C ALA A 174 -12.62 -9.54 16.31
N ARG A 175 -13.80 -9.69 16.93
CA ARG A 175 -14.98 -10.29 16.30
C ARG A 175 -15.53 -9.39 15.19
N LEU A 176 -15.69 -8.10 15.47
CA LEU A 176 -16.11 -7.08 14.51
C LEU A 176 -15.20 -7.08 13.28
N MET A 177 -13.88 -6.98 13.47
CA MET A 177 -12.90 -7.03 12.39
C MET A 177 -12.97 -8.34 11.60
N SER A 178 -13.11 -9.49 12.27
CA SER A 178 -13.22 -10.78 11.59
C SER A 178 -14.49 -10.88 10.74
N GLN A 179 -15.60 -10.34 11.19
CA GLN A 179 -16.87 -10.31 10.44
C GLN A 179 -16.76 -9.38 9.24
N ALA A 180 -16.28 -8.16 9.44
CA ALA A 180 -16.15 -7.14 8.40
C ALA A 180 -15.20 -7.59 7.29
N LEU A 181 -14.02 -8.11 7.63
CA LEU A 181 -13.03 -8.53 6.64
C LEU A 181 -13.51 -9.71 5.79
N ARG A 182 -14.35 -10.62 6.31
CA ARG A 182 -15.00 -11.66 5.50
C ARG A 182 -15.92 -11.07 4.43
N LYS A 183 -16.71 -10.05 4.78
CA LYS A 183 -17.59 -9.36 3.83
C LYS A 183 -16.78 -8.53 2.84
N LEU A 184 -15.88 -7.69 3.33
CA LEU A 184 -15.07 -6.76 2.52
C LEU A 184 -14.22 -7.50 1.49
N THR A 185 -13.59 -8.61 1.84
CA THR A 185 -12.71 -9.36 0.90
C THR A 185 -13.44 -9.76 -0.37
N ALA A 186 -14.69 -10.21 -0.27
CA ALA A 186 -15.49 -10.63 -1.42
C ALA A 186 -15.89 -9.44 -2.32
N VAL A 187 -16.13 -8.27 -1.72
CA VAL A 187 -16.54 -7.06 -2.46
C VAL A 187 -15.33 -6.36 -3.08
N ILE A 188 -14.25 -6.21 -2.31
CA ILE A 188 -12.99 -5.55 -2.71
C ILE A 188 -12.42 -6.20 -3.97
N SER A 189 -12.38 -7.55 -4.04
CA SER A 189 -11.85 -8.25 -5.20
C SER A 189 -12.67 -8.05 -6.49
N LYS A 190 -13.95 -7.68 -6.35
CA LYS A 190 -14.86 -7.44 -7.50
C LYS A 190 -14.88 -5.97 -7.94
N SER A 191 -14.69 -5.05 -6.99
CA SER A 191 -14.74 -3.60 -7.25
C SER A 191 -13.40 -3.03 -7.69
N ASN A 192 -12.32 -3.81 -7.65
CA ASN A 192 -10.94 -3.37 -7.90
C ASN A 192 -10.45 -2.23 -6.97
N CYS A 193 -11.17 -1.99 -5.87
CA CYS A 193 -10.81 -0.98 -4.87
C CYS A 193 -9.69 -1.47 -3.95
N THR A 194 -8.70 -0.66 -3.69
CA THR A 194 -7.67 -0.93 -2.67
C THR A 194 -8.15 -0.42 -1.32
N VAL A 195 -8.18 -1.29 -0.30
CA VAL A 195 -8.54 -0.86 1.07
C VAL A 195 -7.33 -0.98 1.98
N ILE A 196 -6.91 0.17 2.52
CA ILE A 196 -5.77 0.29 3.43
C ILE A 196 -6.28 0.43 4.85
N PHE A 197 -5.87 -0.47 5.73
CA PHE A 197 -6.08 -0.36 7.16
C PHE A 197 -4.80 0.10 7.83
N ILE A 198 -4.82 1.27 8.44
CA ILE A 198 -3.74 1.74 9.32
C ILE A 198 -3.95 1.11 10.70
N ASN A 199 -2.88 0.59 11.28
CA ASN A 199 -2.95 -0.11 12.56
C ASN A 199 -1.83 0.34 13.51
N GLN A 200 -2.11 0.28 14.79
CA GLN A 200 -1.16 0.60 15.84
C GLN A 200 -0.55 -0.67 16.43
N LEU A 201 0.67 -0.57 16.92
CA LEU A 201 1.31 -1.62 17.70
C LEU A 201 0.91 -1.52 19.17
N ARG A 202 0.75 -2.67 19.80
CA ARG A 202 0.58 -2.85 21.23
C ARG A 202 1.56 -3.91 21.70
N GLU A 203 1.98 -3.82 22.93
CA GLU A 203 2.82 -4.85 23.57
C GLU A 203 1.97 -5.83 24.35
N LYS A 204 2.26 -7.10 24.19
CA LYS A 204 1.66 -8.16 25.01
C LYS A 204 2.38 -8.23 26.34
N VAL A 205 1.64 -8.03 27.41
CA VAL A 205 2.15 -8.18 28.76
C VAL A 205 2.54 -9.65 29.03
N GLY A 206 3.71 -9.87 29.64
CA GLY A 206 4.16 -11.21 30.08
C GLY A 206 4.85 -12.07 29.03
N VAL A 207 5.16 -11.55 27.84
CA VAL A 207 5.96 -12.26 26.83
C VAL A 207 7.44 -12.11 27.17
N MET A 208 8.04 -13.15 27.77
CA MET A 208 9.47 -13.17 28.11
C MET A 208 10.37 -13.58 26.94
N PHE A 209 9.83 -14.31 25.95
CA PHE A 209 10.58 -14.78 24.77
C PHE A 209 9.79 -14.53 23.48
N GLY A 210 10.50 -14.15 22.41
CA GLY A 210 9.90 -13.82 21.11
C GLY A 210 9.52 -12.34 20.99
N ASN A 211 8.74 -12.00 19.94
CA ASN A 211 8.31 -10.61 19.71
C ASN A 211 7.02 -10.30 20.49
N PRO A 212 7.06 -9.38 21.48
CA PRO A 212 5.88 -8.98 22.23
C PRO A 212 4.91 -8.13 21.43
N GLU A 213 5.36 -7.50 20.35
CA GLU A 213 4.55 -6.58 19.56
C GLU A 213 3.39 -7.29 18.84
N THR A 214 2.24 -6.69 18.89
CA THR A 214 1.04 -7.14 18.17
C THR A 214 0.23 -5.95 17.68
N THR A 215 -0.52 -6.14 16.60
CA THR A 215 -1.46 -5.14 16.09
C THR A 215 -2.83 -5.29 16.77
N THR A 216 -3.61 -4.19 16.84
CA THR A 216 -4.98 -4.16 17.36
C THR A 216 -5.96 -4.87 16.42
N GLY A 217 -7.20 -5.13 16.85
CA GLY A 217 -8.23 -5.77 16.02
C GLY A 217 -8.05 -7.27 15.81
N GLY A 218 -7.19 -7.94 16.61
CA GLY A 218 -6.99 -9.38 16.60
C GLY A 218 -6.11 -9.88 15.45
N ARG A 219 -6.38 -11.12 14.96
CA ARG A 219 -5.55 -11.77 13.93
C ARG A 219 -6.12 -11.64 12.51
N ALA A 220 -7.33 -11.12 12.34
CA ALA A 220 -8.04 -11.17 11.07
C ALA A 220 -7.27 -10.45 9.94
N LEU A 221 -6.78 -9.22 10.16
CA LEU A 221 -5.99 -8.49 9.18
C LEU A 221 -4.71 -9.24 8.77
N LYS A 222 -4.05 -9.94 9.68
CA LYS A 222 -2.86 -10.74 9.36
C LYS A 222 -3.14 -11.82 8.31
N PHE A 223 -4.37 -12.35 8.27
CA PHE A 223 -4.77 -13.37 7.29
C PHE A 223 -5.34 -12.75 6.01
N TYR A 224 -6.24 -11.77 6.14
CA TYR A 224 -6.96 -11.18 5.00
C TYR A 224 -6.13 -10.22 4.15
N SER A 225 -5.20 -9.48 4.75
CA SER A 225 -4.31 -8.59 3.99
C SER A 225 -3.46 -9.35 2.96
N SER A 226 -3.32 -8.77 1.79
CA SER A 226 -2.41 -9.25 0.73
C SER A 226 -1.00 -8.72 0.91
N VAL A 227 -0.89 -7.50 1.42
CA VAL A 227 0.38 -6.83 1.75
C VAL A 227 0.30 -6.32 3.18
N ARG A 228 1.40 -6.42 3.92
CA ARG A 228 1.58 -5.82 5.25
C ARG A 228 2.89 -5.07 5.30
N LEU A 229 2.82 -3.81 5.69
CA LEU A 229 3.93 -2.87 5.77
C LEU A 229 4.18 -2.50 7.23
N ASP A 230 5.38 -2.79 7.73
CA ASP A 230 5.86 -2.34 9.05
C ASP A 230 6.65 -1.04 8.85
N VAL A 231 6.12 0.07 9.35
CA VAL A 231 6.67 1.43 9.18
C VAL A 231 7.34 1.86 10.46
N ARG A 232 8.66 2.15 10.38
CA ARG A 232 9.46 2.51 11.55
C ARG A 232 10.32 3.74 11.28
N ARG A 233 10.35 4.68 12.22
CA ARG A 233 11.35 5.75 12.23
C ARG A 233 12.69 5.16 12.64
N ILE A 234 13.76 5.47 11.87
CA ILE A 234 15.13 5.05 12.16
C ILE A 234 15.86 6.18 12.93
N GLU A 235 15.86 7.39 12.35
CA GLU A 235 16.56 8.52 12.92
C GLU A 235 15.83 9.84 12.62
N ALA A 236 16.16 10.89 13.37
CA ALA A 236 15.68 12.24 13.11
C ALA A 236 16.63 12.98 12.16
N LEU A 237 16.08 13.58 11.11
CA LEU A 237 16.82 14.45 10.19
C LEU A 237 16.91 15.85 10.78
N LYS A 238 18.12 16.43 10.83
CA LYS A 238 18.37 17.73 11.44
C LYS A 238 19.02 18.67 10.44
N GLN A 239 18.60 19.92 10.47
CA GLN A 239 19.22 21.02 9.74
C GLN A 239 19.36 22.22 10.68
N GLY A 240 20.56 22.76 10.79
CA GLY A 240 20.80 23.90 11.70
C GLY A 240 20.50 23.63 13.18
N GLY A 241 20.47 22.35 13.61
CA GLY A 241 20.10 21.94 14.97
C GLY A 241 18.63 21.62 15.18
N GLU A 242 17.76 22.01 14.26
CA GLU A 242 16.32 21.70 14.30
C GLU A 242 16.00 20.39 13.61
N VAL A 243 15.00 19.66 14.11
CA VAL A 243 14.51 18.44 13.48
C VAL A 243 13.52 18.81 12.38
N ILE A 244 13.88 18.49 11.13
CA ILE A 244 13.10 18.83 9.93
C ILE A 244 12.36 17.64 9.33
N GLY A 245 12.62 16.43 9.82
CA GLY A 245 12.01 15.22 9.31
C GLY A 245 12.57 13.98 9.98
N ASN A 246 12.18 12.82 9.44
CA ASN A 246 12.64 11.51 9.90
C ASN A 246 13.06 10.63 8.74
N ARG A 247 14.16 9.91 8.90
CA ARG A 247 14.47 8.72 8.08
C ARG A 247 13.55 7.60 8.52
N THR A 248 12.81 7.04 7.60
CA THR A 248 11.79 6.02 7.85
C THR A 248 12.14 4.77 7.07
N ARG A 249 12.01 3.62 7.72
CA ARG A 249 12.13 2.31 7.10
C ARG A 249 10.76 1.66 7.02
N VAL A 250 10.43 1.13 5.85
CA VAL A 250 9.23 0.32 5.62
C VAL A 250 9.66 -1.09 5.23
N LYS A 251 9.26 -2.06 6.04
CA LYS A 251 9.50 -3.48 5.78
C LYS A 251 8.24 -4.14 5.23
N VAL A 252 8.36 -4.81 4.10
CA VAL A 252 7.30 -5.62 3.50
C VAL A 252 7.26 -6.98 4.20
N VAL A 253 6.51 -7.10 5.31
CA VAL A 253 6.50 -8.33 6.13
C VAL A 253 5.60 -9.43 5.59
N LYS A 254 4.67 -9.07 4.71
CA LYS A 254 3.81 -10.00 3.96
C LYS A 254 3.54 -9.44 2.58
N ASN A 255 3.65 -10.30 1.59
CA ASN A 255 3.31 -9.98 0.22
C ASN A 255 2.80 -11.25 -0.50
N LYS A 256 1.58 -11.20 -1.06
CA LYS A 256 0.99 -12.32 -1.80
C LYS A 256 1.23 -12.25 -3.31
N ILE A 257 1.86 -11.16 -3.80
CA ILE A 257 2.04 -10.90 -5.24
C ILE A 257 3.50 -10.89 -5.68
N ALA A 258 4.43 -10.79 -4.72
CA ALA A 258 5.88 -10.86 -4.95
C ALA A 258 6.59 -11.40 -3.69
N PRO A 259 7.88 -11.76 -3.75
CA PRO A 259 8.65 -12.18 -2.58
C PRO A 259 8.65 -11.12 -1.48
N PRO A 260 8.27 -11.47 -0.23
CA PRO A 260 8.25 -10.56 0.90
C PRO A 260 9.64 -10.31 1.50
N PHE A 261 9.68 -9.56 2.61
CA PHE A 261 10.83 -9.26 3.48
C PHE A 261 11.86 -8.28 2.89
N LYS A 262 11.54 -7.64 1.77
CA LYS A 262 12.30 -6.48 1.30
C LYS A 262 12.00 -5.26 2.16
N GLU A 263 12.96 -4.33 2.19
CA GLU A 263 12.88 -3.09 2.95
C GLU A 263 13.11 -1.90 2.03
N ALA A 264 12.45 -0.79 2.32
CA ALA A 264 12.67 0.52 1.71
C ALA A 264 12.99 1.54 2.80
N GLU A 265 13.92 2.46 2.51
CA GLU A 265 14.26 3.55 3.42
C GLU A 265 14.21 4.87 2.66
N PHE A 266 13.45 5.81 3.21
CA PHE A 266 13.29 7.14 2.64
C PHE A 266 13.07 8.19 3.74
N ASP A 267 13.24 9.46 3.38
CA ASP A 267 13.02 10.58 4.27
C ASP A 267 11.55 11.01 4.23
N ILE A 268 10.95 11.22 5.40
CA ILE A 268 9.67 11.93 5.56
C ILE A 268 9.99 13.30 6.15
N MET A 269 9.74 14.36 5.38
CA MET A 269 9.94 15.74 5.77
C MET A 269 8.69 16.28 6.46
N PHE A 270 8.85 17.04 7.53
CA PHE A 270 7.72 17.65 8.22
C PHE A 270 7.04 18.70 7.33
N GLY A 271 5.73 18.60 7.20
CA GLY A 271 4.94 19.49 6.35
C GLY A 271 4.96 19.17 4.85
N GLU A 272 5.89 18.32 4.35
CA GLU A 272 6.05 18.01 2.93
C GLU A 272 5.76 16.52 2.58
N GLY A 273 5.86 15.61 3.58
CA GLY A 273 5.72 14.18 3.36
C GLY A 273 7.00 13.50 2.86
N ILE A 274 6.85 12.45 2.05
CA ILE A 274 7.99 11.67 1.51
C ILE A 274 8.82 12.52 0.57
N SER A 275 10.14 12.57 0.81
CA SER A 275 11.11 13.22 -0.09
C SER A 275 11.33 12.35 -1.33
N MET A 276 10.44 12.44 -2.34
CA MET A 276 10.51 11.65 -3.57
C MET A 276 11.84 11.84 -4.30
N VAL A 277 12.30 13.09 -4.42
CA VAL A 277 13.58 13.41 -5.06
C VAL A 277 14.76 12.80 -4.29
N GLY A 278 14.69 12.81 -2.95
CA GLY A 278 15.72 12.18 -2.11
C GLY A 278 15.74 10.65 -2.28
N ASP A 279 14.58 10.04 -2.38
CA ASP A 279 14.42 8.60 -2.60
C ASP A 279 14.98 8.18 -3.98
N ILE A 280 14.64 8.92 -5.04
CA ILE A 280 15.18 8.70 -6.39
C ILE A 280 16.70 8.87 -6.40
N LEU A 281 17.24 9.91 -5.79
CA LEU A 281 18.69 10.17 -5.73
C LEU A 281 19.44 9.05 -5.01
N ASP A 282 18.93 8.59 -3.87
CA ASP A 282 19.54 7.51 -3.08
C ASP A 282 19.55 6.19 -3.87
N LEU A 283 18.43 5.85 -4.54
CA LEU A 283 18.37 4.68 -5.42
C LEU A 283 19.31 4.80 -6.61
N ALA A 284 19.29 5.93 -7.31
CA ALA A 284 20.14 6.18 -8.48
C ALA A 284 21.62 6.08 -8.15
N ALA A 285 22.01 6.56 -6.94
CA ALA A 285 23.39 6.41 -6.46
C ALA A 285 23.73 4.96 -6.07
N SER A 286 22.74 4.18 -5.61
CA SER A 286 22.95 2.77 -5.24
C SER A 286 23.10 1.83 -6.44
N CYS A 287 22.57 2.20 -7.61
CA CYS A 287 22.65 1.44 -8.86
C CYS A 287 23.53 2.12 -9.93
N ASP A 288 24.37 3.07 -9.54
CA ASP A 288 25.33 3.78 -10.40
C ASP A 288 24.71 4.53 -11.60
N VAL A 289 23.39 4.76 -11.62
CA VAL A 289 22.73 5.69 -12.57
C VAL A 289 23.19 7.11 -12.30
N VAL A 290 23.36 7.48 -11.03
CA VAL A 290 24.03 8.71 -10.60
C VAL A 290 25.35 8.32 -9.97
N ALA A 291 26.46 8.76 -10.55
CA ALA A 291 27.79 8.49 -10.03
C ALA A 291 28.04 9.28 -8.75
N LYS A 292 28.50 8.59 -7.68
CA LYS A 292 28.90 9.20 -6.42
C LYS A 292 30.38 9.03 -6.19
N SER A 293 31.12 10.15 -6.14
CA SER A 293 32.56 10.15 -5.85
C SER A 293 32.85 11.08 -4.68
N GLY A 294 33.13 10.50 -3.52
CA GLY A 294 33.25 11.24 -2.27
C GLY A 294 31.96 11.99 -1.96
N ALA A 295 32.04 13.32 -1.85
CA ALA A 295 30.87 14.18 -1.62
C ALA A 295 30.15 14.61 -2.91
N TRP A 296 30.68 14.30 -4.09
CA TRP A 296 30.13 14.75 -5.36
C TRP A 296 29.18 13.73 -5.97
N TYR A 297 28.05 14.25 -6.47
CA TYR A 297 27.08 13.54 -7.29
C TYR A 297 27.20 14.01 -8.74
N ALA A 298 27.19 13.11 -9.70
CA ALA A 298 27.27 13.41 -11.13
C ALA A 298 26.29 12.53 -11.92
N TYR A 299 25.65 13.12 -12.91
CA TYR A 299 24.78 12.45 -13.85
C TYR A 299 25.26 12.72 -15.27
N GLU A 300 25.47 11.67 -16.08
CA GLU A 300 26.01 11.74 -17.45
C GLU A 300 27.28 12.61 -17.56
N GLY A 301 28.19 12.49 -16.59
CA GLY A 301 29.44 13.26 -16.54
C GLY A 301 29.30 14.68 -15.99
N ASN A 302 28.09 15.20 -15.82
CA ASN A 302 27.83 16.52 -15.28
C ASN A 302 27.67 16.46 -13.75
N LYS A 303 28.35 17.36 -13.03
CA LYS A 303 28.19 17.49 -11.57
C LYS A 303 26.83 18.08 -11.26
N ILE A 304 26.00 17.36 -10.48
CA ILE A 304 24.66 17.80 -10.07
C ILE A 304 24.64 18.32 -8.63
N GLY A 305 25.68 18.11 -7.84
CA GLY A 305 25.76 18.69 -6.49
C GLY A 305 26.93 18.15 -5.66
N GLN A 306 27.44 18.99 -4.77
CA GLN A 306 28.34 18.57 -3.70
C GLN A 306 27.52 18.36 -2.43
N GLY A 307 27.46 17.12 -1.95
CA GLY A 307 26.58 16.70 -0.87
C GLY A 307 25.16 16.37 -1.34
N ARG A 308 24.48 15.52 -0.55
CA ARG A 308 23.15 14.99 -0.87
C ARG A 308 22.10 16.11 -1.02
N GLU A 309 22.12 17.11 -0.14
CA GLU A 309 21.12 18.18 -0.16
C GLU A 309 21.24 19.09 -1.39
N ASN A 310 22.46 19.40 -1.84
CA ASN A 310 22.64 20.17 -3.06
C ASN A 310 22.24 19.37 -4.31
N ALA A 311 22.50 18.07 -4.33
CA ALA A 311 22.04 17.21 -5.42
C ALA A 311 20.50 17.07 -5.45
N LYS A 312 19.86 16.96 -4.29
CA LYS A 312 18.39 17.01 -4.18
C LYS A 312 17.82 18.33 -4.70
N GLN A 313 18.45 19.45 -4.33
CA GLN A 313 17.99 20.77 -4.79
C GLN A 313 18.14 20.89 -6.30
N TYR A 314 19.26 20.45 -6.88
CA TYR A 314 19.44 20.41 -8.32
C TYR A 314 18.33 19.63 -9.03
N LEU A 315 17.97 18.45 -8.52
CA LEU A 315 16.90 17.63 -9.09
C LEU A 315 15.51 18.25 -8.89
N LYS A 316 15.26 18.95 -7.79
CA LYS A 316 14.03 19.73 -7.59
C LYS A 316 13.90 20.85 -8.64
N ASP A 317 15.01 21.53 -8.94
CA ASP A 317 15.07 22.62 -9.92
C ASP A 317 15.06 22.11 -11.39
N ASN A 318 15.35 20.83 -11.60
CA ASN A 318 15.38 20.17 -12.91
C ASN A 318 14.50 18.92 -12.94
N PRO A 319 13.16 19.03 -12.92
CA PRO A 319 12.24 17.91 -12.84
C PRO A 319 12.42 16.89 -13.97
N ALA A 320 12.66 17.36 -15.21
CA ALA A 320 12.86 16.47 -16.35
C ALA A 320 14.08 15.54 -16.18
N VAL A 321 15.16 16.03 -15.56
CA VAL A 321 16.34 15.21 -15.23
C VAL A 321 16.01 14.20 -14.12
N CYS A 322 15.22 14.63 -13.13
CA CYS A 322 14.75 13.75 -12.07
C CYS A 322 13.90 12.59 -12.62
N ASP A 323 12.97 12.89 -13.52
CA ASP A 323 12.11 11.91 -14.17
C ASP A 323 12.92 10.92 -15.02
N GLU A 324 13.89 11.42 -15.80
CA GLU A 324 14.80 10.57 -16.58
C GLU A 324 15.63 9.62 -15.70
N ILE A 325 16.15 10.12 -14.59
CA ILE A 325 16.88 9.29 -13.61
C ILE A 325 15.94 8.24 -13.02
N ALA A 326 14.70 8.62 -12.67
CA ALA A 326 13.73 7.69 -12.11
C ALA A 326 13.38 6.56 -13.10
N GLU A 327 13.22 6.88 -14.40
CA GLU A 327 12.99 5.85 -15.42
C GLU A 327 14.19 4.90 -15.57
N LYS A 328 15.42 5.43 -15.63
CA LYS A 328 16.63 4.59 -15.67
C LYS A 328 16.76 3.68 -14.44
N VAL A 329 16.36 4.17 -13.27
CA VAL A 329 16.31 3.34 -12.05
C VAL A 329 15.25 2.26 -12.18
N ARG A 330 14.04 2.57 -12.69
CA ARG A 330 12.99 1.56 -12.92
C ARG A 330 13.46 0.48 -13.89
N GLU A 331 14.06 0.87 -15.00
CA GLU A 331 14.63 -0.05 -16.00
C GLU A 331 15.72 -0.95 -15.39
N HIS A 332 16.64 -0.38 -14.59
CA HIS A 332 17.69 -1.14 -13.92
C HIS A 332 17.12 -2.25 -13.03
N TYR A 333 16.04 -1.97 -12.30
CA TYR A 333 15.39 -2.95 -11.43
C TYR A 333 14.30 -3.79 -12.12
N GLY A 334 14.08 -3.61 -13.42
CA GLY A 334 13.12 -4.38 -14.22
C GLY A 334 11.66 -4.06 -13.87
N LEU A 335 11.36 -2.90 -13.30
CA LEU A 335 9.99 -2.41 -13.21
C LEU A 335 9.56 -1.91 -14.58
N LYS A 336 8.40 -2.39 -15.04
CA LYS A 336 7.81 -1.87 -16.28
C LYS A 336 7.48 -0.39 -16.11
N ALA A 337 7.73 0.41 -17.15
CA ALA A 337 7.32 1.80 -17.19
C ALA A 337 5.82 1.92 -16.89
N ASP A 338 5.45 2.94 -16.13
CA ASP A 338 4.04 3.22 -15.80
C ASP A 338 3.36 3.80 -17.04
N VAL A 339 2.64 2.97 -17.79
CA VAL A 339 2.00 3.32 -19.07
C VAL A 339 0.94 4.43 -18.91
N SER A 340 0.52 4.73 -17.68
CA SER A 340 -0.50 5.75 -17.39
C SER A 340 0.03 7.20 -17.42
N ALA A 341 1.35 7.41 -17.30
CA ALA A 341 1.94 8.76 -17.30
C ALA A 341 2.17 9.32 -18.72
N THR A 342 2.00 8.53 -19.77
CA THR A 342 2.26 8.91 -21.17
C THR A 342 1.02 9.40 -21.92
N ALA A 343 -0.19 9.28 -21.35
CA ALA A 343 -1.44 9.67 -22.04
C ALA A 343 -1.75 11.18 -22.00
N GLU A 344 -1.06 11.99 -21.21
CA GLU A 344 -1.32 13.44 -21.09
C GLU A 344 -0.39 14.33 -21.95
N LYS A 345 0.44 13.77 -22.84
CA LYS A 345 1.34 14.55 -23.70
C LYS A 345 0.94 14.58 -25.17
N GLU A 346 -0.24 14.08 -25.55
CA GLU A 346 -0.76 14.07 -26.92
C GLU A 346 -2.19 14.64 -27.03
N GLU A 347 -2.52 15.73 -26.32
CA GLU A 347 -3.66 16.59 -26.68
C GLU A 347 -3.26 18.07 -26.68
#